data_b0d8a08d212305af6481ee816fe813c2
#
_entry.id   b0d8a08d212305af6481ee816fe813c2
#
_cell.length_a   1.000
_cell.length_b   1.000
_cell.length_c   1.000
_cell.angle_alpha   90.00
_cell.angle_beta   90.00
_cell.angle_gamma   90.00
#
_symmetry.space_group_name_H-M   'P 1'
#
loop_
_entity.id
_entity.type
_entity.pdbx_description
1 polymer ?
#
loop_
_entity_poly.entity_id
_entity_poly.type
_entity_poly.pdbx_seq_one_letter_code
_entity_poly.pdbx_strand_id
1 'polypeptide(L)'
;FCFFNLGGRAHELGVMEVAHFIWKKYGSSQRVLFVSVPFEEVLGEILGKVDNSHMGVVLKRMMLRASSAIADRLHIDALVTGEAISQVSSQTLPNLSVIDCVTDKLVLRPLIVAHKQDIIDTANEIGTADFARHMPEYCGVISVNPKTAAKRGRVEHEEKEFDMAVLERALANAKLVPIDRVIDELGQDLQIEEV
;
A
#
# COMPACT_ATOMS: atom_id res chain seq x y z
N PHE A 1 8.08 -0.13 -7.07
CA PHE A 1 7.22 0.32 -5.98
C PHE A 1 5.78 0.38 -6.42
N CYS A 2 4.86 -0.17 -5.63
CA CYS A 2 3.42 -0.06 -5.86
C CYS A 2 2.81 0.77 -4.73
N PHE A 3 2.10 1.84 -5.09
CA PHE A 3 1.45 2.77 -4.18
C PHE A 3 -0.06 2.78 -4.43
N PHE A 4 -0.85 2.61 -3.38
CA PHE A 4 -2.30 2.70 -3.42
C PHE A 4 -2.73 4.06 -2.89
N ASN A 5 -3.12 4.93 -3.78
CA ASN A 5 -3.47 6.31 -3.45
C ASN A 5 -4.84 6.38 -2.77
N LEU A 6 -4.84 6.62 -1.47
CA LEU A 6 -6.03 6.82 -0.64
C LEU A 6 -6.18 8.29 -0.20
N GLY A 7 -5.13 9.08 -0.32
CA GLY A 7 -5.00 10.40 0.31
C GLY A 7 -4.77 11.56 -0.65
N GLY A 8 -4.96 11.35 -1.92
CA GLY A 8 -4.80 12.40 -2.92
C GLY A 8 -3.35 12.70 -3.33
N ARG A 9 -3.18 13.77 -4.12
CA ARG A 9 -1.92 14.07 -4.83
C ARG A 9 -0.74 14.38 -3.90
N ALA A 10 -0.95 15.11 -2.83
CA ALA A 10 0.14 15.48 -1.91
C ALA A 10 0.80 14.25 -1.27
N HIS A 11 0.00 13.23 -0.89
CA HIS A 11 0.52 11.99 -0.36
C HIS A 11 1.28 11.19 -1.44
N GLU A 12 0.74 11.13 -2.65
CA GLU A 12 1.39 10.48 -3.79
C GLU A 12 2.78 11.07 -4.05
N LEU A 13 2.90 12.41 -4.09
CA LEU A 13 4.16 13.12 -4.28
C LEU A 13 5.18 12.80 -3.18
N GLY A 14 4.76 12.82 -1.90
CA GLY A 14 5.65 12.46 -0.80
C GLY A 14 6.16 11.02 -0.89
N VAL A 15 5.32 10.06 -1.32
CA VAL A 15 5.75 8.67 -1.52
C VAL A 15 6.67 8.53 -2.73
N MET A 16 6.44 9.29 -3.81
CA MET A 16 7.33 9.36 -4.97
C MET A 16 8.72 9.87 -4.57
N GLU A 17 8.79 10.92 -3.75
CA GLU A 17 10.04 11.49 -3.24
C GLU A 17 10.86 10.46 -2.47
N VAL A 18 10.24 9.76 -1.52
CA VAL A 18 10.91 8.69 -0.76
C VAL A 18 11.37 7.56 -1.66
N ALA A 19 10.52 7.12 -2.59
CA ALA A 19 10.86 6.03 -3.50
C ALA A 19 12.08 6.40 -4.38
N HIS A 20 12.10 7.62 -4.91
CA HIS A 20 13.24 8.14 -5.68
C HIS A 20 14.52 8.26 -4.83
N PHE A 21 14.41 8.79 -3.60
CA PHE A 21 15.52 8.90 -2.67
C PHE A 21 16.17 7.54 -2.40
N ILE A 22 15.36 6.52 -2.06
CA ILE A 22 15.85 5.17 -1.80
C ILE A 22 16.48 4.57 -3.06
N TRP A 23 15.85 4.71 -4.23
CA TRP A 23 16.40 4.24 -5.48
C TRP A 23 17.75 4.89 -5.80
N LYS A 24 17.85 6.21 -5.69
CA LYS A 24 19.09 6.94 -5.94
C LYS A 24 20.22 6.51 -5.01
N LYS A 25 19.89 6.21 -3.75
CA LYS A 25 20.89 5.83 -2.74
C LYS A 25 21.36 4.38 -2.89
N TYR A 26 20.45 3.44 -3.23
CA TYR A 26 20.73 2.01 -3.14
C TYR A 26 20.53 1.23 -4.43
N GLY A 27 19.83 1.76 -5.39
CA GLY A 27 19.37 1.01 -6.56
C GLY A 27 19.50 1.72 -7.90
N SER A 28 20.32 2.79 -8.02
CA SER A 28 20.38 3.63 -9.22
C SER A 28 20.85 2.91 -10.49
N SER A 29 21.47 1.73 -10.36
CA SER A 29 21.80 0.86 -11.50
C SER A 29 20.66 -0.03 -11.96
N GLN A 30 19.56 -0.11 -11.22
CA GLN A 30 18.43 -0.95 -11.50
C GLN A 30 17.27 -0.15 -12.11
N ARG A 31 16.57 -0.80 -13.04
CA ARG A 31 15.31 -0.24 -13.58
C ARG A 31 14.19 -0.48 -12.57
N VAL A 32 13.62 0.59 -12.05
CA VAL A 32 12.51 0.55 -11.09
C VAL A 32 11.33 1.33 -11.66
N LEU A 33 10.12 0.79 -11.51
CA LEU A 33 8.88 1.47 -11.81
C LEU A 33 8.20 1.91 -10.51
N PHE A 34 7.69 3.12 -10.49
CA PHE A 34 6.71 3.57 -9.52
C PHE A 34 5.32 3.36 -10.13
N VAL A 35 4.49 2.58 -9.45
CA VAL A 35 3.13 2.28 -9.89
C VAL A 35 2.18 2.94 -8.90
N SER A 36 1.45 3.94 -9.36
CA SER A 36 0.40 4.59 -8.59
C SER A 36 -0.98 4.07 -9.01
N VAL A 37 -1.71 3.52 -8.06
CA VAL A 37 -3.05 2.97 -8.26
C VAL A 37 -4.07 3.84 -7.53
N PRO A 38 -5.01 4.51 -8.22
CA PRO A 38 -6.07 5.27 -7.57
C PRO A 38 -7.00 4.32 -6.81
N PHE A 39 -7.12 4.50 -5.50
CA PHE A 39 -7.82 3.54 -4.64
C PHE A 39 -9.02 4.15 -3.90
N GLU A 40 -9.38 5.40 -4.22
CA GLU A 40 -10.47 6.13 -3.59
C GLU A 40 -11.82 5.44 -3.80
N GLU A 41 -12.14 4.95 -5.02
CA GLU A 41 -13.37 4.21 -5.28
C GLU A 41 -13.41 2.87 -4.53
N VAL A 42 -12.28 2.17 -4.46
CA VAL A 42 -12.15 0.92 -3.70
C VAL A 42 -12.39 1.17 -2.22
N LEU A 43 -11.81 2.24 -1.66
CA LEU A 43 -12.05 2.65 -0.29
C LEU A 43 -13.52 3.02 -0.05
N GLY A 44 -14.12 3.79 -0.96
CA GLY A 44 -15.54 4.17 -0.89
C GLY A 44 -16.46 2.96 -0.86
N GLU A 45 -16.19 1.95 -1.68
CA GLU A 45 -16.94 0.69 -1.72
C GLU A 45 -16.80 -0.09 -0.40
N ILE A 46 -15.59 -0.16 0.18
CA ILE A 46 -15.36 -0.79 1.49
C ILE A 46 -16.13 -0.06 2.58
N LEU A 47 -16.06 1.27 2.63
CA LEU A 47 -16.76 2.09 3.63
C LEU A 47 -18.29 1.95 3.55
N GLY A 48 -18.82 1.74 2.34
CA GLY A 48 -20.26 1.60 2.12
C GLY A 48 -20.83 0.21 2.38
N LYS A 49 -20.02 -0.87 2.27
CA LYS A 49 -20.57 -2.23 2.22
C LYS A 49 -19.93 -3.21 3.21
N VAL A 50 -18.77 -2.92 3.76
CA VAL A 50 -18.04 -3.82 4.66
C VAL A 50 -18.28 -3.43 6.11
N ASP A 51 -18.49 -4.42 6.99
CA ASP A 51 -18.57 -4.18 8.43
C ASP A 51 -17.30 -3.49 8.96
N ASN A 52 -17.50 -2.44 9.77
CA ASN A 52 -16.40 -1.60 10.29
C ASN A 52 -15.25 -2.39 10.91
N SER A 53 -15.54 -3.51 11.57
CA SER A 53 -14.53 -4.32 12.24
C SER A 53 -13.65 -5.14 11.28
N HIS A 54 -14.06 -5.29 10.02
CA HIS A 54 -13.35 -6.06 8.98
C HIS A 54 -12.73 -5.19 7.88
N MET A 55 -13.07 -3.88 7.81
CA MET A 55 -12.63 -2.98 6.74
C MET A 55 -11.11 -3.00 6.51
N GLY A 56 -10.30 -2.95 7.57
CA GLY A 56 -8.83 -2.96 7.44
C GLY A 56 -8.28 -4.27 6.85
N VAL A 57 -8.91 -5.41 7.13
CA VAL A 57 -8.54 -6.70 6.54
C VAL A 57 -8.96 -6.76 5.07
N VAL A 58 -10.19 -6.32 4.75
CA VAL A 58 -10.69 -6.30 3.37
C VAL A 58 -9.86 -5.34 2.52
N LEU A 59 -9.54 -4.13 3.01
CA LEU A 59 -8.69 -3.19 2.29
C LEU A 59 -7.33 -3.81 1.92
N LYS A 60 -6.66 -4.46 2.87
CA LYS A 60 -5.39 -5.13 2.60
C LYS A 60 -5.54 -6.28 1.60
N ARG A 61 -6.64 -7.01 1.63
CA ARG A 61 -6.94 -8.03 0.62
C ARG A 61 -7.10 -7.43 -0.77
N MET A 62 -7.79 -6.28 -0.90
CA MET A 62 -7.91 -5.58 -2.19
C MET A 62 -6.58 -5.04 -2.67
N MET A 63 -5.75 -4.46 -1.80
CA MET A 63 -4.39 -4.05 -2.13
C MET A 63 -3.53 -5.23 -2.61
N LEU A 64 -3.64 -6.39 -1.96
CA LEU A 64 -2.87 -7.57 -2.33
C LEU A 64 -3.34 -8.19 -3.66
N ARG A 65 -4.66 -8.21 -3.94
CA ARG A 65 -5.20 -8.59 -5.25
C ARG A 65 -4.68 -7.67 -6.36
N ALA A 66 -4.74 -6.35 -6.12
CA ALA A 66 -4.23 -5.37 -7.08
C ALA A 66 -2.71 -5.53 -7.31
N SER A 67 -1.94 -5.70 -6.24
CA SER A 67 -0.49 -5.97 -6.33
C SER A 67 -0.19 -7.23 -7.14
N SER A 68 -0.96 -8.30 -6.93
CA SER A 68 -0.81 -9.56 -7.68
C SER A 68 -1.09 -9.37 -9.16
N ALA A 69 -2.19 -8.68 -9.51
CA ALA A 69 -2.53 -8.40 -10.90
C ALA A 69 -1.47 -7.55 -11.62
N ILE A 70 -0.89 -6.57 -10.92
CA ILE A 70 0.22 -5.76 -11.44
C ILE A 70 1.48 -6.61 -11.59
N ALA A 71 1.79 -7.44 -10.59
CA ALA A 71 2.93 -8.35 -10.62
C ALA A 71 2.86 -9.33 -11.80
N ASP A 72 1.67 -9.87 -12.09
CA ASP A 72 1.45 -10.74 -13.26
C ASP A 72 1.72 -10.00 -14.57
N ARG A 73 1.20 -8.78 -14.73
CA ARG A 73 1.43 -7.94 -15.94
C ARG A 73 2.90 -7.58 -16.13
N LEU A 74 3.66 -7.45 -15.04
CA LEU A 74 5.07 -7.08 -15.04
C LEU A 74 6.03 -8.28 -14.93
N HIS A 75 5.51 -9.51 -14.90
CA HIS A 75 6.27 -10.75 -14.72
C HIS A 75 7.12 -10.75 -13.44
N ILE A 76 6.52 -10.34 -12.32
CA ILE A 76 7.14 -10.31 -11.00
C ILE A 76 6.65 -11.51 -10.19
N ASP A 77 7.59 -12.25 -9.58
CA ASP A 77 7.30 -13.51 -8.90
C ASP A 77 6.89 -13.33 -7.42
N ALA A 78 7.33 -12.25 -6.78
CA ALA A 78 7.10 -12.03 -5.35
C ALA A 78 6.67 -10.61 -5.03
N LEU A 79 5.92 -10.46 -3.95
CA LEU A 79 5.52 -9.17 -3.36
C LEU A 79 6.31 -8.95 -2.07
N VAL A 80 6.67 -7.70 -1.79
CA VAL A 80 7.34 -7.32 -0.54
C VAL A 80 6.48 -6.30 0.18
N THR A 81 6.17 -6.54 1.46
CA THR A 81 5.40 -5.61 2.29
C THR A 81 6.17 -5.23 3.56
N GLY A 82 5.91 -4.02 4.09
CA GLY A 82 6.52 -3.51 5.31
C GLY A 82 5.76 -3.88 6.60
N GLU A 83 4.98 -4.94 6.60
CA GLU A 83 4.17 -5.35 7.75
C GLU A 83 5.04 -5.93 8.86
N ALA A 84 4.71 -5.53 10.12
CA ALA A 84 5.29 -6.10 11.33
C ALA A 84 4.17 -6.58 12.27
N ILE A 85 4.37 -7.73 12.96
CA ILE A 85 3.34 -8.33 13.80
C ILE A 85 2.90 -7.36 14.89
N SER A 86 1.58 -7.26 15.08
CA SER A 86 0.94 -6.51 16.17
C SER A 86 1.16 -5.01 16.18
N GLN A 87 1.66 -4.41 15.09
CA GLN A 87 1.75 -2.94 14.99
C GLN A 87 0.36 -2.31 14.83
N VAL A 88 -0.51 -2.94 14.04
CA VAL A 88 -1.92 -2.58 13.93
C VAL A 88 -2.80 -3.83 13.88
N SER A 89 -4.08 -3.67 14.11
CA SER A 89 -5.05 -4.80 14.19
C SER A 89 -5.06 -5.73 12.98
N SER A 90 -4.83 -5.20 11.77
CA SER A 90 -4.75 -6.00 10.54
C SER A 90 -3.45 -6.81 10.42
N GLN A 91 -2.43 -6.53 11.23
CA GLN A 91 -1.10 -7.18 11.19
C GLN A 91 -0.93 -8.27 12.26
N THR A 92 -2.01 -8.86 12.74
CA THR A 92 -1.95 -10.07 13.56
C THR A 92 -1.77 -11.30 12.68
N LEU A 93 -1.19 -12.37 13.22
CA LEU A 93 -1.00 -13.63 12.46
C LEU A 93 -2.30 -14.18 11.87
N PRO A 94 -3.44 -14.23 12.61
CA PRO A 94 -4.70 -14.66 12.02
C PRO A 94 -5.15 -13.78 10.85
N ASN A 95 -5.01 -12.46 10.98
CA ASN A 95 -5.43 -11.53 9.93
C ASN A 95 -4.51 -11.61 8.71
N LEU A 96 -3.19 -11.68 8.89
CA LEU A 96 -2.24 -11.86 7.79
C LEU A 96 -2.50 -13.16 7.03
N SER A 97 -2.81 -14.26 7.74
CA SER A 97 -3.18 -15.52 7.11
C SER A 97 -4.43 -15.38 6.23
N VAL A 98 -5.45 -14.63 6.68
CA VAL A 98 -6.66 -14.37 5.89
C VAL A 98 -6.37 -13.42 4.71
N ILE A 99 -5.49 -12.44 4.91
CA ILE A 99 -5.08 -11.51 3.85
C ILE A 99 -4.34 -12.26 2.74
N ASP A 100 -3.42 -13.14 3.06
CA ASP A 100 -2.61 -13.86 2.09
C ASP A 100 -3.40 -14.85 1.20
N CYS A 101 -4.58 -15.28 1.64
CA CYS A 101 -5.41 -16.20 0.87
C CYS A 101 -5.89 -15.68 -0.49
N VAL A 102 -5.65 -14.41 -0.83
CA VAL A 102 -6.10 -13.80 -2.11
C VAL A 102 -5.04 -13.76 -3.18
N THR A 103 -3.85 -14.29 -2.92
CA THR A 103 -2.74 -14.34 -3.88
C THR A 103 -2.01 -15.66 -3.82
N ASP A 104 -1.52 -16.11 -4.97
CA ASP A 104 -0.58 -17.23 -5.09
C ASP A 104 0.88 -16.74 -5.15
N LYS A 105 1.11 -15.43 -5.16
CA LYS A 105 2.45 -14.84 -5.12
C LYS A 105 3.10 -15.05 -3.75
N LEU A 106 4.41 -15.27 -3.75
CA LEU A 106 5.20 -15.24 -2.52
C LEU A 106 5.17 -13.84 -1.91
N VAL A 107 4.66 -13.72 -0.68
CA VAL A 107 4.65 -12.45 0.06
C VAL A 107 5.77 -12.43 1.08
N LEU A 108 6.78 -11.61 0.83
CA LEU A 108 7.93 -11.42 1.70
C LEU A 108 7.69 -10.26 2.66
N ARG A 109 7.97 -10.49 3.95
CA ARG A 109 7.81 -9.51 5.02
C ARG A 109 9.10 -9.36 5.82
N PRO A 110 10.09 -8.60 5.33
CA PRO A 110 11.39 -8.48 5.99
C PRO A 110 11.31 -7.95 7.42
N LEU A 111 10.27 -7.18 7.75
CA LEU A 111 10.08 -6.55 9.06
C LEU A 111 9.13 -7.31 9.98
N ILE A 112 8.68 -8.52 9.60
CA ILE A 112 7.59 -9.22 10.28
C ILE A 112 7.81 -9.41 11.78
N VAL A 113 9.04 -9.64 12.22
CA VAL A 113 9.44 -9.83 13.62
C VAL A 113 10.24 -8.65 14.19
N ALA A 114 10.41 -7.56 13.44
CA ALA A 114 11.14 -6.40 13.89
C ALA A 114 10.37 -5.62 14.96
N HIS A 115 11.05 -5.16 15.99
CA HIS A 115 10.47 -4.24 16.96
C HIS A 115 10.31 -2.83 16.36
N LYS A 116 9.32 -2.09 16.84
CA LYS A 116 9.05 -0.73 16.33
C LYS A 116 10.28 0.16 16.42
N GLN A 117 11.08 0.05 17.48
CA GLN A 117 12.29 0.84 17.66
C GLN A 117 13.34 0.51 16.59
N ASP A 118 13.55 -0.78 16.29
CA ASP A 118 14.52 -1.21 15.26
C ASP A 118 14.14 -0.67 13.88
N ILE A 119 12.83 -0.62 13.57
CA ILE A 119 12.31 -0.04 12.33
C ILE A 119 12.59 1.47 12.28
N ILE A 120 12.36 2.19 13.38
CA ILE A 120 12.63 3.63 13.48
C ILE A 120 14.15 3.89 13.35
N ASP A 121 14.98 3.10 14.02
CA ASP A 121 16.43 3.24 13.97
C ASP A 121 16.95 3.00 12.55
N THR A 122 16.45 1.96 11.88
CA THR A 122 16.76 1.69 10.47
C THR A 122 16.31 2.85 9.57
N ALA A 123 15.10 3.39 9.77
CA ALA A 123 14.60 4.52 8.99
C ALA A 123 15.48 5.79 9.17
N ASN A 124 15.99 6.03 10.38
CA ASN A 124 16.95 7.11 10.65
C ASN A 124 18.28 6.85 9.93
N GLU A 125 18.81 5.65 10.01
CA GLU A 125 20.08 5.25 9.38
C GLU A 125 20.04 5.41 7.86
N ILE A 126 18.97 4.94 7.22
CA ILE A 126 18.80 5.05 5.78
C ILE A 126 18.33 6.44 5.33
N GLY A 127 17.94 7.33 6.25
CA GLY A 127 17.54 8.71 5.99
C GLY A 127 16.08 8.89 5.53
N THR A 128 15.21 7.91 5.78
CA THR A 128 13.79 8.00 5.40
C THR A 128 12.87 8.50 6.52
N ALA A 129 13.37 8.61 7.75
CA ALA A 129 12.58 9.02 8.91
C ALA A 129 12.00 10.44 8.78
N ASP A 130 12.73 11.35 8.15
CA ASP A 130 12.27 12.74 7.97
C ASP A 130 11.09 12.82 7.00
N PHE A 131 11.12 12.05 5.91
CA PHE A 131 9.98 11.95 5.00
C PHE A 131 8.74 11.42 5.73
N ALA A 132 8.89 10.36 6.53
CA ALA A 132 7.79 9.76 7.26
C ALA A 132 7.11 10.72 8.25
N ARG A 133 7.88 11.66 8.86
CA ARG A 133 7.33 12.65 9.81
C ARG A 133 6.41 13.68 9.14
N HIS A 134 6.59 13.93 7.85
CA HIS A 134 5.84 14.94 7.11
C HIS A 134 4.70 14.35 6.27
N MET A 135 4.68 13.01 6.10
CA MET A 135 3.60 12.34 5.38
C MET A 135 2.37 12.12 6.26
N PRO A 136 1.17 12.48 5.79
CA PRO A 136 -0.06 12.20 6.51
C PRO A 136 -0.34 10.68 6.57
N GLU A 137 -0.80 10.21 7.74
CA GLU A 137 -1.21 8.81 7.92
C GLU A 137 -2.69 8.64 7.59
N TYR A 138 -3.01 7.77 6.63
CA TYR A 138 -4.40 7.48 6.22
C TYR A 138 -4.92 6.13 6.72
N CYS A 139 -4.04 5.19 7.08
CA CYS A 139 -4.44 3.81 7.40
C CYS A 139 -5.15 3.64 8.76
N GLY A 140 -5.00 4.58 9.70
CA GLY A 140 -5.56 4.47 11.05
C GLY A 140 -7.05 4.79 11.19
N VAL A 141 -7.68 5.36 10.15
CA VAL A 141 -9.02 5.97 10.23
C VAL A 141 -10.14 5.00 9.80
N ILE A 142 -9.81 3.86 9.19
CA ILE A 142 -10.77 3.04 8.42
C ILE A 142 -11.60 2.10 9.29
N SER A 143 -11.12 1.68 10.47
CA SER A 143 -11.82 0.64 11.26
C SER A 143 -12.20 1.11 12.65
N VAL A 144 -13.45 0.89 13.03
CA VAL A 144 -13.94 1.05 14.39
C VAL A 144 -14.01 -0.33 15.05
N ASN A 145 -13.40 -0.51 16.21
CA ASN A 145 -13.31 -1.79 16.93
C ASN A 145 -12.82 -2.96 16.05
N PRO A 146 -11.64 -2.84 15.41
CA PRO A 146 -11.16 -3.79 14.42
C PRO A 146 -10.94 -5.17 15.02
N LYS A 147 -11.29 -6.22 14.27
CA LYS A 147 -11.02 -7.61 14.64
C LYS A 147 -9.54 -7.92 14.51
N THR A 148 -8.96 -8.49 15.58
CA THR A 148 -7.58 -8.99 15.60
C THR A 148 -7.45 -10.46 15.23
N ALA A 149 -8.57 -11.16 15.08
CA ALA A 149 -8.66 -12.57 14.68
C ALA A 149 -9.86 -12.75 13.75
N ALA A 150 -9.80 -12.16 12.57
CA ALA A 150 -10.83 -12.30 11.56
C ALA A 150 -10.88 -13.75 11.03
N LYS A 151 -12.08 -14.28 10.86
CA LYS A 151 -12.27 -15.61 10.26
C LYS A 151 -12.43 -15.47 8.76
N ARG A 152 -11.71 -16.31 8.00
CA ARG A 152 -11.71 -16.29 6.53
C ARG A 152 -13.15 -16.28 5.96
N GLY A 153 -14.00 -17.19 6.35
CA GLY A 153 -15.37 -17.27 5.83
C GLY A 153 -16.22 -16.03 6.14
N ARG A 154 -15.94 -15.32 7.26
CA ARG A 154 -16.63 -14.05 7.55
C ARG A 154 -16.14 -12.94 6.64
N VAL A 155 -14.82 -12.82 6.43
CA VAL A 155 -14.24 -11.82 5.52
C VAL A 155 -14.70 -12.05 4.08
N GLU A 156 -14.70 -13.30 3.63
CA GLU A 156 -15.23 -13.67 2.30
C GLU A 156 -16.74 -13.39 2.17
N HIS A 157 -17.49 -13.44 3.27
CA HIS A 157 -18.90 -13.03 3.27
C HIS A 157 -19.06 -11.52 3.09
N GLU A 158 -18.23 -10.72 3.79
CA GLU A 158 -18.19 -9.26 3.62
C GLU A 158 -17.85 -8.84 2.18
N GLU A 159 -16.96 -9.59 1.53
CA GLU A 159 -16.56 -9.35 0.14
C GLU A 159 -17.63 -9.71 -0.90
N LYS A 160 -18.72 -10.43 -0.56
CA LYS A 160 -19.76 -10.79 -1.52
C LYS A 160 -20.51 -9.60 -2.07
N GLU A 161 -20.72 -8.58 -1.24
CA GLU A 161 -21.42 -7.36 -1.64
C GLU A 161 -20.48 -6.31 -2.25
N PHE A 162 -19.17 -6.57 -2.22
CA PHE A 162 -18.16 -5.69 -2.81
C PHE A 162 -18.20 -5.79 -4.33
N ASP A 163 -18.34 -4.64 -5.01
CA ASP A 163 -18.29 -4.58 -6.46
C ASP A 163 -16.82 -4.65 -6.95
N MET A 164 -16.41 -5.82 -7.42
CA MET A 164 -15.04 -6.03 -7.93
C MET A 164 -14.70 -5.16 -9.16
N ALA A 165 -15.69 -4.60 -9.85
CA ALA A 165 -15.44 -3.70 -10.98
C ALA A 165 -14.73 -2.41 -10.55
N VAL A 166 -14.87 -1.96 -9.28
CA VAL A 166 -14.12 -0.79 -8.78
C VAL A 166 -12.61 -1.09 -8.71
N LEU A 167 -12.25 -2.33 -8.36
CA LEU A 167 -10.84 -2.76 -8.36
C LEU A 167 -10.28 -2.85 -9.78
N GLU A 168 -11.07 -3.36 -10.72
CA GLU A 168 -10.67 -3.44 -12.13
C GLU A 168 -10.47 -2.03 -12.72
N ARG A 169 -11.36 -1.07 -12.41
CA ARG A 169 -11.20 0.34 -12.81
C ARG A 169 -9.94 0.96 -12.21
N ALA A 170 -9.67 0.72 -10.92
CA ALA A 170 -8.45 1.20 -10.27
C ALA A 170 -7.19 0.67 -10.96
N LEU A 171 -7.18 -0.61 -11.32
CA LEU A 171 -6.08 -1.25 -12.07
C LEU A 171 -5.94 -0.74 -13.52
N ALA A 172 -7.05 -0.42 -14.18
CA ALA A 172 -7.04 0.15 -15.52
C ALA A 172 -6.49 1.59 -15.54
N ASN A 173 -6.72 2.34 -14.46
CA ASN A 173 -6.26 3.72 -14.29
C ASN A 173 -4.90 3.82 -13.58
N ALA A 174 -4.22 2.70 -13.30
CA ALA A 174 -2.91 2.71 -12.68
C ALA A 174 -1.87 3.41 -13.57
N LYS A 175 -1.10 4.31 -13.00
CA LYS A 175 0.00 5.01 -13.67
C LYS A 175 1.32 4.31 -13.39
N LEU A 176 2.11 4.07 -14.43
CA LEU A 176 3.44 3.50 -14.34
C LEU A 176 4.47 4.54 -14.75
N VAL A 177 5.29 4.98 -13.81
CA VAL A 177 6.31 6.01 -14.01
C VAL A 177 7.69 5.38 -13.76
N PRO A 178 8.64 5.44 -14.71
CA PRO A 178 10.03 5.10 -14.42
C PRO A 178 10.55 5.98 -13.27
N ILE A 179 11.23 5.37 -12.29
CA ILE A 179 11.62 6.05 -11.05
C ILE A 179 12.56 7.24 -11.28
N ASP A 180 13.37 7.19 -12.34
CA ASP A 180 14.26 8.27 -12.76
C ASP A 180 13.50 9.50 -13.31
N ARG A 181 12.25 9.34 -13.72
CA ARG A 181 11.38 10.42 -14.24
C ARG A 181 10.40 10.97 -13.19
N VAL A 182 10.35 10.38 -12.01
CA VAL A 182 9.46 10.83 -10.93
C VAL A 182 9.73 12.29 -10.54
N ILE A 183 10.99 12.76 -10.63
CA ILE A 183 11.36 14.16 -10.37
C ILE A 183 10.69 15.13 -11.34
N ASP A 184 10.50 14.75 -12.61
CA ASP A 184 9.83 15.59 -13.60
C ASP A 184 8.34 15.77 -13.23
N GLU A 185 7.70 14.74 -12.70
CA GLU A 185 6.33 14.78 -12.17
C GLU A 185 6.23 15.71 -10.94
N LEU A 186 7.22 15.62 -10.01
CA LEU A 186 7.32 16.48 -8.84
C LEU A 186 7.52 17.97 -9.23
N GLY A 187 8.34 18.24 -10.25
CA GLY A 187 8.62 19.60 -10.72
C GLY A 187 7.44 20.26 -11.43
N GLN A 188 6.57 19.51 -12.09
CA GLN A 188 5.38 20.06 -12.75
C GLN A 188 4.32 20.52 -11.75
N ASP A 189 4.16 19.82 -10.64
CA ASP A 189 3.16 20.19 -9.62
C ASP A 189 3.60 21.41 -8.78
N LEU A 190 4.90 21.57 -8.52
CA LEU A 190 5.43 22.75 -7.81
C LEU A 190 5.23 24.05 -8.62
N GLN A 191 5.19 23.99 -9.96
CA GLN A 191 4.92 25.15 -10.81
C GLN A 191 3.44 25.55 -10.86
N ILE A 192 2.52 24.66 -10.49
CA ILE A 192 1.07 24.94 -10.49
C ILE A 192 0.64 25.63 -9.18
N GLU A 193 1.37 25.41 -8.07
CA GLU A 193 1.08 26.07 -6.78
C GLU A 193 1.61 27.51 -6.69
N GLU A 194 2.47 27.95 -7.60
CA GLU A 194 3.01 29.32 -7.65
C GLU A 194 2.18 30.28 -8.55
N VAL A 195 1.04 29.90 -9.10
CA VAL A 195 0.13 30.68 -9.94
C VAL A 195 -1.20 30.94 -9.22
#